data_6998071db721d93a270052db3bbde2f4
#
_entry.id   6998071db721d93a270052db3bbde2f4
#
_cell.length_a   1.000
_cell.length_b   1.000
_cell.length_c   1.000
_cell.angle_alpha   90.00
_cell.angle_beta   90.00
_cell.angle_gamma   90.00
#
_symmetry.space_group_name_H-M   'P 1'
#
loop_
_entity.id
_entity.type
_entity.pdbx_description
1 polymer ?
#
loop_
_entity_poly.entity_id
_entity_poly.type
_entity_poly.pdbx_seq_one_letter_code
_entity_poly.pdbx_strand_id
1 'polypeptide(L)'
;AILPAILYEYFKYEKNKSLVQLLSILISPLGLIAYIVYNFQKWGNPFYFIEAQGNLANNRSVDTIILFPQTIFRYIKILTTVKPNIYEWWVSLFEILFFIFILVLLYIAWKKKIRFSYILFGFLCFLIPSLTGTFSGLPRYIVVIFPIFIALALIKNKYFKIIYSIISIILLFIFFMLFSKGYYIA
;
A
#
# COMPACT_ATOMS: atom_id res chain seq x y z
N ALA A 1 8.79 -1.43 -6.09
CA ALA A 1 7.72 -0.77 -6.84
C ALA A 1 8.25 0.36 -7.75
N ILE A 2 9.18 1.19 -7.28
CA ILE A 2 9.65 2.36 -8.05
C ILE A 2 10.46 1.95 -9.29
N LEU A 3 11.32 0.94 -9.20
CA LEU A 3 12.21 0.50 -10.29
C LEU A 3 11.45 0.11 -11.57
N PRO A 4 10.42 -0.76 -11.54
CA PRO A 4 9.65 -1.09 -12.74
C PRO A 4 8.95 0.11 -13.36
N ALA A 5 8.49 1.07 -12.55
CA ALA A 5 7.84 2.28 -13.05
C ALA A 5 8.82 3.21 -13.78
N ILE A 6 10.03 3.39 -13.23
CA ILE A 6 11.07 4.21 -13.87
C ILE A 6 11.60 3.51 -15.13
N LEU A 7 11.81 2.19 -15.11
CA LEU A 7 12.20 1.44 -16.30
C LEU A 7 11.17 1.56 -17.42
N TYR A 8 9.89 1.43 -17.09
CA TYR A 8 8.82 1.64 -18.07
C TYR A 8 8.88 3.05 -18.69
N GLU A 9 9.09 4.08 -17.85
CA GLU A 9 9.22 5.46 -18.30
C GLU A 9 10.41 5.64 -19.25
N TYR A 10 11.57 5.11 -18.88
CA TYR A 10 12.79 5.14 -19.67
C TYR A 10 12.60 4.46 -21.03
N PHE A 11 12.06 3.25 -21.06
CA PHE A 11 11.91 2.53 -22.33
C PHE A 11 10.86 3.14 -23.26
N LYS A 12 9.83 3.78 -22.72
CA LYS A 12 8.71 4.29 -23.51
C LYS A 12 8.87 5.73 -23.94
N TYR A 13 9.44 6.60 -23.12
CA TYR A 13 9.42 8.03 -23.36
C TYR A 13 10.81 8.63 -23.62
N GLU A 14 11.88 7.97 -23.18
CA GLU A 14 13.24 8.49 -23.43
C GLU A 14 13.64 8.25 -24.90
N LYS A 15 13.93 9.33 -25.62
CA LYS A 15 14.33 9.27 -27.04
C LYS A 15 15.81 8.93 -27.18
N ASN A 16 16.65 9.48 -26.29
CA ASN A 16 18.10 9.30 -26.33
C ASN A 16 18.53 8.31 -25.22
N LYS A 17 18.29 7.02 -25.46
CA LYS A 17 18.63 5.96 -24.52
C LYS A 17 20.14 5.87 -24.33
N SER A 18 20.63 6.20 -23.14
CA SER A 18 22.03 6.11 -22.75
C SER A 18 22.25 5.01 -21.73
N LEU A 19 23.38 4.29 -21.85
CA LEU A 19 23.78 3.31 -20.85
C LEU A 19 23.98 3.97 -19.47
N VAL A 20 24.45 5.20 -19.42
CA VAL A 20 24.64 5.94 -18.16
C VAL A 20 23.31 6.15 -17.44
N GLN A 21 22.26 6.52 -18.17
CA GLN A 21 20.92 6.68 -17.61
C GLN A 21 20.36 5.35 -17.10
N LEU A 22 20.55 4.26 -17.85
CA LEU A 22 20.13 2.93 -17.42
C LEU A 22 20.85 2.49 -16.14
N LEU A 23 22.17 2.69 -16.08
CA LEU A 23 22.97 2.41 -14.87
C LEU A 23 22.51 3.26 -13.69
N SER A 24 22.18 4.55 -13.91
CA SER A 24 21.64 5.43 -12.85
C SER A 24 20.31 4.90 -12.29
N ILE A 25 19.44 4.34 -13.12
CA ILE A 25 18.21 3.70 -12.67
C ILE A 25 18.52 2.46 -11.80
N LEU A 26 19.54 1.67 -12.18
CA LEU A 26 19.95 0.49 -11.43
C LEU A 26 20.61 0.81 -10.08
N ILE A 27 20.95 2.07 -9.81
CA ILE A 27 21.39 2.52 -8.47
C ILE A 27 20.22 2.51 -7.46
N SER A 28 18.98 2.68 -7.93
CA SER A 28 17.82 2.78 -7.02
C SER A 28 17.63 1.58 -6.06
N PRO A 29 17.93 0.30 -6.41
CA PRO A 29 17.83 -0.80 -5.46
C PRO A 29 19.04 -0.99 -4.55
N LEU A 30 20.12 -0.19 -4.67
CA LEU A 30 21.33 -0.35 -3.85
C LEU A 30 21.05 -0.24 -2.35
N GLY A 31 20.11 0.62 -1.95
CA GLY A 31 19.69 0.71 -0.55
C GLY A 31 19.07 -0.59 -0.02
N LEU A 32 18.29 -1.27 -0.85
CA LEU A 32 17.74 -2.57 -0.50
C LEU A 32 18.84 -3.64 -0.42
N ILE A 33 19.77 -3.63 -1.37
CA ILE A 33 20.91 -4.56 -1.38
C ILE A 33 21.77 -4.35 -0.13
N ALA A 34 22.10 -3.11 0.22
CA ALA A 34 22.85 -2.79 1.43
C ALA A 34 22.12 -3.30 2.70
N TYR A 35 20.78 -3.17 2.74
CA TYR A 35 19.98 -3.66 3.85
C TYR A 35 19.96 -5.19 3.93
N ILE A 36 19.88 -5.88 2.79
CA ILE A 36 19.99 -7.35 2.70
C ILE A 36 21.36 -7.83 3.21
N VAL A 37 22.44 -7.17 2.79
CA VAL A 37 23.80 -7.48 3.27
C VAL A 37 23.93 -7.25 4.78
N TYR A 38 23.40 -6.15 5.30
CA TYR A 38 23.37 -5.86 6.74
C TYR A 38 22.64 -6.96 7.53
N ASN A 39 21.44 -7.40 7.05
CA ASN A 39 20.70 -8.47 7.70
C ASN A 39 21.49 -9.79 7.68
N PHE A 40 22.12 -10.11 6.55
CA PHE A 40 22.97 -11.31 6.47
C PHE A 40 24.13 -11.28 7.46
N GLN A 41 24.83 -10.15 7.56
CA GLN A 41 25.95 -10.00 8.49
C GLN A 41 25.52 -10.08 9.96
N LYS A 42 24.35 -9.52 10.30
CA LYS A 42 23.89 -9.43 11.69
C LYS A 42 23.16 -10.66 12.16
N TRP A 43 22.35 -11.28 11.28
CA TRP A 43 21.41 -12.34 11.64
C TRP A 43 21.66 -13.66 10.91
N GLY A 44 22.64 -13.73 10.02
CA GLY A 44 22.92 -14.91 9.19
C GLY A 44 21.87 -15.18 8.10
N ASN A 45 20.81 -14.38 8.03
CA ASN A 45 19.72 -14.53 7.07
C ASN A 45 19.49 -13.20 6.31
N PRO A 46 19.73 -13.17 4.97
CA PRO A 46 19.56 -11.95 4.16
C PRO A 46 18.10 -11.45 4.14
N PHE A 47 17.12 -12.34 4.35
CA PHE A 47 15.69 -12.03 4.32
C PHE A 47 15.05 -12.00 5.72
N TYR A 48 15.86 -11.85 6.77
CA TYR A 48 15.38 -11.79 8.15
C TYR A 48 14.25 -10.77 8.36
N PHE A 49 14.28 -9.65 7.64
CA PHE A 49 13.23 -8.63 7.73
C PHE A 49 11.85 -9.12 7.25
N ILE A 50 11.79 -10.15 6.38
CA ILE A 50 10.54 -10.78 5.96
C ILE A 50 10.05 -11.70 7.08
N GLU A 51 10.90 -12.56 7.61
CA GLU A 51 10.57 -13.45 8.74
C GLU A 51 10.11 -12.66 9.97
N ALA A 52 10.80 -11.57 10.28
CA ALA A 52 10.42 -10.69 11.39
C ALA A 52 9.00 -10.12 11.24
N GLN A 53 8.50 -9.90 10.03
CA GLN A 53 7.12 -9.46 9.81
C GLN A 53 6.08 -10.54 10.17
N GLY A 54 6.41 -11.81 10.03
CA GLY A 54 5.55 -12.92 10.46
C GLY A 54 5.41 -12.99 11.98
N ASN A 55 6.48 -12.63 12.70
CA ASN A 55 6.52 -12.65 14.18
C ASN A 55 5.89 -11.38 14.81
N LEU A 56 5.85 -10.27 14.08
CA LEU A 56 5.29 -9.00 14.51
C LEU A 56 3.78 -8.98 14.33
N ALA A 57 3.03 -9.78 15.04
CA ALA A 57 1.56 -9.77 15.13
C ALA A 57 0.81 -9.41 13.81
N ASN A 58 -0.37 -9.84 13.61
CA ASN A 58 -1.27 -9.62 12.48
C ASN A 58 -1.34 -10.75 11.45
N ASN A 59 -0.86 -11.97 11.80
CA ASN A 59 -1.09 -13.18 10.98
C ASN A 59 -0.70 -12.99 9.49
N ARG A 60 0.39 -12.25 9.22
CA ARG A 60 0.92 -12.13 7.86
C ARG A 60 1.57 -13.44 7.45
N SER A 61 1.16 -13.96 6.32
CA SER A 61 1.87 -15.07 5.69
C SER A 61 3.17 -14.57 5.10
N VAL A 62 4.28 -15.16 5.53
CA VAL A 62 5.64 -14.90 5.01
C VAL A 62 6.07 -16.00 4.04
N ASP A 63 5.52 -17.21 4.19
CA ASP A 63 5.94 -18.40 3.45
C ASP A 63 5.10 -18.65 2.21
N THR A 64 3.91 -18.07 2.14
CA THR A 64 2.97 -18.30 1.04
C THR A 64 2.36 -17.00 0.53
N ILE A 65 2.21 -16.90 -0.79
CA ILE A 65 1.49 -15.81 -1.43
C ILE A 65 0.00 -16.11 -1.35
N ILE A 66 -0.75 -15.24 -0.68
CA ILE A 66 -2.20 -15.35 -0.55
C ILE A 66 -2.86 -14.38 -1.51
N LEU A 67 -3.66 -14.91 -2.43
CA LEU A 67 -4.36 -14.10 -3.45
C LEU A 67 -5.51 -13.28 -2.85
N PHE A 68 -5.81 -12.15 -3.48
CA PHE A 68 -6.87 -11.23 -3.05
C PHE A 68 -8.23 -11.88 -2.75
N PRO A 69 -8.77 -12.81 -3.58
CA PRO A 69 -10.07 -13.42 -3.29
C PRO A 69 -10.10 -14.11 -1.93
N GLN A 70 -9.02 -14.79 -1.56
CA GLN A 70 -8.91 -15.49 -0.28
C GLN A 70 -8.82 -14.50 0.90
N THR A 71 -8.07 -13.40 0.73
CA THR A 71 -8.00 -12.34 1.73
C THR A 71 -9.34 -11.65 1.90
N ILE A 72 -10.01 -11.29 0.80
CA ILE A 72 -11.35 -10.68 0.84
C ILE A 72 -12.36 -11.61 1.54
N PHE A 73 -12.36 -12.90 1.20
CA PHE A 73 -13.23 -13.88 1.86
C PHE A 73 -12.99 -13.94 3.37
N ARG A 74 -11.73 -13.90 3.80
CA ARG A 74 -11.36 -13.85 5.23
C ARG A 74 -11.96 -12.62 5.92
N TYR A 75 -11.87 -11.43 5.30
CA TYR A 75 -12.44 -10.20 5.85
C TYR A 75 -13.95 -10.23 5.90
N ILE A 76 -14.61 -10.73 4.86
CA ILE A 76 -16.07 -10.93 4.85
C ILE A 76 -16.46 -11.88 5.99
N LYS A 77 -15.74 -12.98 6.18
CA LYS A 77 -15.97 -13.91 7.28
C LYS A 77 -15.84 -13.23 8.65
N ILE A 78 -14.80 -12.41 8.87
CA ILE A 78 -14.65 -11.66 10.12
C ILE A 78 -15.84 -10.74 10.34
N LEU A 79 -16.24 -9.96 9.33
CA LEU A 79 -17.35 -9.02 9.43
C LEU A 79 -18.72 -9.70 9.67
N THR A 80 -18.88 -10.96 9.28
CA THR A 80 -20.12 -11.72 9.47
C THR A 80 -20.14 -12.56 10.76
N THR A 81 -18.97 -12.93 11.29
CA THR A 81 -18.86 -13.83 12.47
C THR A 81 -18.54 -13.08 13.76
N VAL A 82 -17.75 -12.00 13.69
CA VAL A 82 -17.38 -11.20 14.85
C VAL A 82 -18.47 -10.16 15.12
N LYS A 83 -18.77 -9.90 16.41
CA LYS A 83 -19.77 -8.90 16.80
C LYS A 83 -19.24 -7.47 16.62
N PRO A 84 -20.08 -6.50 16.19
CA PRO A 84 -19.66 -5.09 15.98
C PRO A 84 -19.21 -4.33 17.24
N ASN A 85 -19.46 -4.87 18.43
CA ASN A 85 -18.96 -4.29 19.69
C ASN A 85 -17.49 -4.61 19.98
N ILE A 86 -16.84 -5.45 19.16
CA ILE A 86 -15.44 -5.85 19.29
C ILE A 86 -14.60 -4.95 18.37
N TYR A 87 -13.45 -4.49 18.88
CA TYR A 87 -12.57 -3.55 18.17
C TYR A 87 -12.06 -4.10 16.83
N GLU A 88 -11.73 -5.39 16.76
CA GLU A 88 -11.24 -6.08 15.57
C GLU A 88 -12.22 -6.02 14.40
N TRP A 89 -13.52 -5.95 14.67
CA TRP A 89 -14.54 -5.78 13.64
C TRP A 89 -14.38 -4.44 12.92
N TRP A 90 -14.19 -3.36 13.69
CA TRP A 90 -14.01 -2.01 13.12
C TRP A 90 -12.70 -1.90 12.35
N VAL A 91 -11.60 -2.46 12.88
CA VAL A 91 -10.32 -2.50 12.16
C VAL A 91 -10.49 -3.20 10.82
N SER A 92 -11.10 -4.40 10.81
CA SER A 92 -11.33 -5.16 9.58
C SER A 92 -12.23 -4.42 8.58
N LEU A 93 -13.25 -3.71 9.07
CA LEU A 93 -14.11 -2.89 8.24
C LEU A 93 -13.33 -1.75 7.58
N PHE A 94 -12.52 -1.01 8.34
CA PHE A 94 -11.71 0.08 7.78
C PHE A 94 -10.68 -0.44 6.78
N GLU A 95 -10.01 -1.53 7.08
CA GLU A 95 -9.01 -2.12 6.19
C GLU A 95 -9.59 -2.52 4.84
N ILE A 96 -10.76 -3.19 4.80
CA ILE A 96 -11.42 -3.54 3.53
C ILE A 96 -11.97 -2.31 2.80
N LEU A 97 -12.47 -1.30 3.53
CA LEU A 97 -12.90 -0.04 2.91
C LEU A 97 -11.72 0.70 2.27
N PHE A 98 -10.57 0.77 2.93
CA PHE A 98 -9.36 1.35 2.35
C PHE A 98 -8.86 0.56 1.15
N PHE A 99 -8.91 -0.77 1.19
CA PHE A 99 -8.60 -1.61 0.04
C PHE A 99 -9.45 -1.24 -1.18
N ILE A 100 -10.78 -1.18 -1.02
CA ILE A 100 -11.70 -0.81 -2.09
C ILE A 100 -11.43 0.64 -2.55
N PHE A 101 -11.20 1.55 -1.62
CA PHE A 101 -10.94 2.96 -1.92
C PHE A 101 -9.72 3.15 -2.80
N ILE A 102 -8.60 2.45 -2.53
CA ILE A 102 -7.40 2.50 -3.38
C ILE A 102 -7.70 2.00 -4.78
N LEU A 103 -8.39 0.87 -4.91
CA LEU A 103 -8.74 0.31 -6.22
C LEU A 103 -9.58 1.29 -7.04
N VAL A 104 -10.58 1.91 -6.40
CA VAL A 104 -11.43 2.93 -7.06
C VAL A 104 -10.60 4.13 -7.50
N LEU A 105 -9.69 4.61 -6.67
CA LEU A 105 -8.84 5.77 -7.03
C LEU A 105 -7.83 5.43 -8.12
N LEU A 106 -7.22 4.26 -8.11
CA LEU A 106 -6.35 3.80 -9.20
C LEU A 106 -7.14 3.63 -10.52
N TYR A 107 -8.38 3.15 -10.45
CA TYR A 107 -9.26 3.09 -11.60
C TYR A 107 -9.61 4.50 -12.14
N ILE A 108 -9.93 5.45 -11.24
CA ILE A 108 -10.15 6.85 -11.62
C ILE A 108 -8.89 7.45 -12.24
N ALA A 109 -7.71 7.19 -11.68
CA ALA A 109 -6.43 7.62 -12.22
C ALA A 109 -6.23 7.13 -13.66
N TRP A 110 -6.55 5.86 -13.91
CA TRP A 110 -6.50 5.29 -15.24
C TRP A 110 -7.51 5.94 -16.22
N LYS A 111 -8.76 6.10 -15.79
CA LYS A 111 -9.81 6.79 -16.59
C LYS A 111 -9.45 8.25 -16.90
N LYS A 112 -8.78 8.94 -15.98
CA LYS A 112 -8.30 10.32 -16.15
C LYS A 112 -7.01 10.41 -16.97
N LYS A 113 -6.52 9.31 -17.54
CA LYS A 113 -5.31 9.23 -18.37
C LYS A 113 -4.06 9.76 -17.65
N ILE A 114 -3.97 9.55 -16.33
CA ILE A 114 -2.73 9.79 -15.59
C ILE A 114 -1.64 8.87 -16.16
N ARG A 115 -0.40 9.34 -16.16
CA ARG A 115 0.75 8.59 -16.70
C ARG A 115 0.74 7.14 -16.18
N PHE A 116 0.88 6.20 -17.11
CA PHE A 116 0.81 4.78 -16.76
C PHE A 116 1.91 4.36 -15.78
N SER A 117 3.11 4.94 -15.87
CA SER A 117 4.21 4.72 -14.91
C SER A 117 3.81 5.01 -13.47
N TYR A 118 3.01 6.07 -13.25
CA TYR A 118 2.50 6.43 -11.92
C TYR A 118 1.47 5.41 -11.43
N ILE A 119 0.57 4.98 -12.31
CA ILE A 119 -0.43 3.96 -12.00
C ILE A 119 0.26 2.63 -11.69
N LEU A 120 1.26 2.25 -12.49
CA LEU A 120 2.08 1.05 -12.27
C LEU A 120 2.79 1.09 -10.92
N PHE A 121 3.41 2.23 -10.57
CA PHE A 121 4.02 2.43 -9.26
C PHE A 121 2.98 2.24 -8.13
N GLY A 122 1.84 2.93 -8.23
CA GLY A 122 0.79 2.84 -7.22
C GLY A 122 0.22 1.43 -7.09
N PHE A 123 0.01 0.75 -8.20
CA PHE A 123 -0.47 -0.62 -8.22
C PHE A 123 0.53 -1.59 -7.57
N LEU A 124 1.82 -1.47 -7.85
CA LEU A 124 2.85 -2.31 -7.23
C LEU A 124 3.01 -2.04 -5.73
N CYS A 125 2.95 -0.77 -5.31
CA CYS A 125 2.96 -0.41 -3.89
C CYS A 125 1.75 -0.99 -3.13
N PHE A 126 0.60 -1.08 -3.79
CA PHE A 126 -0.61 -1.67 -3.26
C PHE A 126 -0.57 -3.20 -3.28
N LEU A 127 -0.10 -3.79 -4.37
CA LEU A 127 -0.10 -5.24 -4.61
C LEU A 127 0.76 -5.98 -3.57
N ILE A 128 2.02 -5.54 -3.39
CA ILE A 128 3.00 -6.25 -2.56
C ILE A 128 2.50 -6.52 -1.13
N PRO A 129 2.05 -5.50 -0.35
CA PRO A 129 1.55 -5.76 1.00
C PRO A 129 0.22 -6.53 1.02
N SER A 130 -0.59 -6.42 -0.03
CA SER A 130 -1.91 -7.08 -0.07
C SER A 130 -1.84 -8.59 -0.36
N LEU A 131 -0.69 -9.09 -0.83
CA LEU A 131 -0.47 -10.53 -1.09
C LEU A 131 -0.02 -11.32 0.15
N THR A 132 0.01 -10.70 1.31
CA THR A 132 0.41 -11.34 2.59
C THR A 132 -0.76 -11.95 3.36
N GLY A 133 -1.96 -12.01 2.76
CA GLY A 133 -3.18 -12.59 3.36
C GLY A 133 -3.88 -11.70 4.39
N THR A 134 -3.43 -10.45 4.53
CA THR A 134 -4.07 -9.44 5.37
C THR A 134 -3.95 -8.06 4.75
N PHE A 135 -4.93 -7.19 5.01
CA PHE A 135 -4.88 -5.77 4.66
C PHE A 135 -4.37 -4.91 5.81
N SER A 136 -3.88 -5.55 6.87
CA SER A 136 -3.33 -4.86 8.04
C SER A 136 -2.22 -3.90 7.66
N GLY A 137 -2.29 -2.68 8.15
CA GLY A 137 -1.35 -1.62 7.83
C GLY A 137 -1.51 -1.02 6.43
N LEU A 138 -2.52 -1.41 5.65
CA LEU A 138 -2.78 -0.87 4.32
C LEU A 138 -2.92 0.66 4.32
N PRO A 139 -3.59 1.31 5.30
CA PRO A 139 -3.67 2.76 5.37
C PRO A 139 -2.30 3.47 5.38
N ARG A 140 -1.29 2.88 6.00
CA ARG A 140 0.09 3.43 6.00
C ARG A 140 0.74 3.38 4.63
N TYR A 141 0.49 2.32 3.87
CA TYR A 141 1.04 2.17 2.50
C TYR A 141 0.36 3.11 1.50
N ILE A 142 -0.90 3.52 1.75
CA ILE A 142 -1.62 4.46 0.89
C ILE A 142 -0.89 5.80 0.78
N VAL A 143 -0.27 6.28 1.85
CA VAL A 143 0.42 7.58 1.87
C VAL A 143 1.54 7.65 0.82
N VAL A 144 2.17 6.51 0.51
CA VAL A 144 3.24 6.42 -0.50
C VAL A 144 2.68 6.40 -1.93
N ILE A 145 1.41 6.03 -2.10
CA ILE A 145 0.75 5.89 -3.41
C ILE A 145 0.31 7.27 -3.92
N PHE A 146 1.26 8.14 -4.30
CA PHE A 146 0.95 9.51 -4.75
C PHE A 146 -0.05 9.61 -5.91
N PRO A 147 -0.21 8.65 -6.86
CA PRO A 147 -1.17 8.76 -7.95
C PRO A 147 -2.62 8.87 -7.48
N ILE A 148 -2.97 8.33 -6.31
CA ILE A 148 -4.33 8.44 -5.76
C ILE A 148 -4.65 9.89 -5.36
N PHE A 149 -3.67 10.64 -4.86
CA PHE A 149 -3.86 12.06 -4.52
C PHE A 149 -4.04 12.91 -5.77
N ILE A 150 -3.32 12.58 -6.86
CA ILE A 150 -3.55 13.20 -8.17
C ILE A 150 -4.98 12.90 -8.65
N ALA A 151 -5.43 11.64 -8.54
CA ALA A 151 -6.78 11.23 -8.91
C ALA A 151 -7.84 12.00 -8.11
N LEU A 152 -7.67 12.14 -6.79
CA LEU A 152 -8.56 12.92 -5.92
C LEU A 152 -8.60 14.40 -6.33
N ALA A 153 -7.44 15.00 -6.63
CA ALA A 153 -7.37 16.40 -7.06
C ALA A 153 -8.12 16.64 -8.37
N LEU A 154 -8.11 15.66 -9.29
CA LEU A 154 -8.78 15.73 -10.59
C LEU A 154 -10.31 15.50 -10.54
N ILE A 155 -10.88 15.14 -9.40
CA ILE A 155 -12.33 15.07 -9.22
C ILE A 155 -12.88 16.49 -9.20
N LYS A 156 -13.73 16.82 -10.18
CA LYS A 156 -14.27 18.19 -10.34
C LYS A 156 -15.39 18.53 -9.36
N ASN A 157 -16.06 17.52 -8.79
CA ASN A 157 -17.20 17.72 -7.90
C ASN A 157 -16.77 18.40 -6.58
N LYS A 158 -17.21 19.65 -6.37
CA LYS A 158 -16.92 20.45 -5.17
C LYS A 158 -17.49 19.82 -3.89
N TYR A 159 -18.71 19.30 -3.97
CA TYR A 159 -19.37 18.69 -2.81
C TYR A 159 -18.64 17.44 -2.35
N PHE A 160 -18.19 16.60 -3.31
CA PHE A 160 -17.38 15.45 -2.98
C PHE A 160 -16.09 15.85 -2.24
N LYS A 161 -15.38 16.87 -2.71
CA LYS A 161 -14.14 17.33 -2.06
C LYS A 161 -14.39 17.83 -0.63
N ILE A 162 -15.47 18.58 -0.40
CA ILE A 162 -15.82 19.08 0.92
C ILE A 162 -16.15 17.92 1.86
N ILE A 163 -17.03 17.01 1.44
CA ILE A 163 -17.45 15.84 2.23
C ILE A 163 -16.23 14.96 2.55
N TYR A 164 -15.40 14.67 1.55
CA TYR A 164 -14.16 13.91 1.74
C TYR A 164 -13.24 14.57 2.76
N SER A 165 -13.03 15.89 2.67
CA SER A 165 -12.16 16.62 3.61
C SER A 165 -12.72 16.57 5.04
N ILE A 166 -14.02 16.76 5.22
CA ILE A 166 -14.67 16.70 6.54
C ILE A 166 -14.52 15.30 7.13
N ILE A 167 -14.85 14.26 6.36
CA ILE A 167 -14.70 12.86 6.81
C ILE A 167 -13.24 12.56 7.17
N SER A 168 -12.28 13.01 6.36
CA SER A 168 -10.86 12.79 6.62
C SER A 168 -10.38 13.44 7.92
N ILE A 169 -10.86 14.65 8.21
CA ILE A 169 -10.54 15.37 9.47
C ILE A 169 -11.15 14.63 10.66
N ILE A 170 -12.42 14.22 10.58
CA ILE A 170 -13.08 13.46 11.65
C ILE A 170 -12.34 12.15 11.93
N LEU A 171 -12.00 11.38 10.88
CA LEU A 171 -11.26 10.13 11.01
C LEU A 171 -9.86 10.36 11.59
N LEU A 172 -9.18 11.43 11.22
CA LEU A 172 -7.89 11.80 11.78
C LEU A 172 -7.98 11.98 13.31
N PHE A 173 -8.97 12.72 13.79
CA PHE A 173 -9.18 12.91 15.23
C PHE A 173 -9.53 11.61 15.95
N ILE A 174 -10.42 10.78 15.38
CA ILE A 174 -10.79 9.48 15.95
C ILE A 174 -9.56 8.58 16.05
N PHE A 175 -8.80 8.44 14.98
CA PHE A 175 -7.61 7.60 14.95
C PHE A 175 -6.51 8.12 15.88
N PHE A 176 -6.33 9.44 15.97
CA PHE A 176 -5.40 10.03 16.91
C PHE A 176 -5.78 9.71 18.37
N MET A 177 -7.07 9.83 18.73
CA MET A 177 -7.56 9.47 20.07
C MET A 177 -7.38 7.98 20.38
N LEU A 178 -7.64 7.10 19.42
CA LEU A 178 -7.46 5.67 19.60
C LEU A 178 -5.96 5.34 19.77
N PHE A 179 -5.11 5.91 18.92
CA PHE A 179 -3.67 5.74 19.01
C PHE A 179 -3.10 6.19 20.35
N SER A 180 -3.54 7.34 20.87
CA SER A 180 -3.11 7.85 22.19
C SER A 180 -3.53 6.96 23.36
N LYS A 181 -4.55 6.12 23.17
CA LYS A 181 -5.01 5.10 24.13
C LYS A 181 -4.32 3.74 23.95
N GLY A 182 -3.34 3.63 23.05
CA GLY A 182 -2.59 2.39 22.77
C GLY A 182 -3.31 1.39 21.87
N TYR A 183 -4.41 1.77 21.22
CA TYR A 183 -5.06 0.89 20.25
C TYR A 183 -4.26 0.81 18.96
N TYR A 184 -4.20 -0.37 18.35
CA TYR A 184 -3.61 -0.55 17.03
C TYR A 184 -4.54 0.01 15.95
N ILE A 185 -4.05 0.94 15.14
CA ILE A 185 -4.88 1.64 14.13
C ILE A 185 -4.42 1.37 12.68
N ALA A 186 -3.45 0.56 12.45
CA ALA A 186 -2.88 0.22 11.13
C ALA A 186 -1.40 0.53 11.00
#